data_5d9a3b3eef809db5f08cc5761aedb7fc
#
_entry.id   5d9a3b3eef809db5f08cc5761aedb7fc
#
_cell.length_a   1.000
_cell.length_b   1.000
_cell.length_c   1.000
_cell.angle_alpha   90.00
_cell.angle_beta   90.00
_cell.angle_gamma   90.00
#
_symmetry.space_group_name_H-M   'P 1'
#
loop_
_entity.id
_entity.type
_entity.pdbx_description
1 polymer ?
#
loop_
_entity_poly.entity_id
_entity_poly.type
_entity_poly.pdbx_seq_one_letter_code
_entity_poly.pdbx_strand_id
1 'polypeptide(L)'
;VVDKYKAEGKPFKMGMVFPVSTHNYVLRYWLAAGGLNPGYYLPGDTAGTTGAEVQLSVTPPPQMPATLEAGTIDGFSVGEPWNQAAFKKKVGAPVIGDPDIAGTTGDKDFGMSEEFAAKNPKTAQALTRALIRASMWLDAENGKNRPEAVKLLALPKYVGADEDVLMASVTGQFTLGDGDTRETPEFNLFFSQQASYPFWSDAIWFLTQMRRWGQIPEAKPDQWYLDTAKSVYRTDIYDAAAASLVAEGKAPADAFPK
;
A
#
# COMPACT_ATOMS: atom_id res chain seq x y z
N VAL A 1 -6.73 -17.47 17.87
CA VAL A 1 -6.12 -16.40 18.69
C VAL A 1 -7.21 -15.49 19.22
N VAL A 2 -8.06 -14.87 18.38
CA VAL A 2 -9.13 -13.95 18.80
C VAL A 2 -10.07 -14.58 19.82
N ASP A 3 -10.49 -15.82 19.60
CA ASP A 3 -11.37 -16.54 20.56
C ASP A 3 -10.73 -16.71 21.95
N LYS A 4 -9.41 -16.89 22.01
CA LYS A 4 -8.68 -16.92 23.27
C LYS A 4 -8.78 -15.57 23.99
N TYR A 5 -8.56 -14.47 23.28
CA TYR A 5 -8.67 -13.13 23.84
C TYR A 5 -10.10 -12.83 24.33
N LYS A 6 -11.11 -13.24 23.56
CA LYS A 6 -12.52 -13.13 23.97
C LYS A 6 -12.82 -13.92 25.25
N ALA A 7 -12.32 -15.15 25.35
CA ALA A 7 -12.48 -15.98 26.54
C ALA A 7 -11.82 -15.38 27.79
N GLU A 8 -10.74 -14.60 27.58
CA GLU A 8 -10.05 -13.84 28.64
C GLU A 8 -10.66 -12.47 28.93
N GLY A 9 -11.73 -12.09 28.21
CA GLY A 9 -12.38 -10.78 28.34
C GLY A 9 -11.51 -9.62 27.82
N LYS A 10 -10.56 -9.90 26.94
CA LYS A 10 -9.62 -8.92 26.38
C LYS A 10 -9.92 -8.65 24.91
N PRO A 11 -9.81 -7.38 24.43
CA PRO A 11 -9.87 -7.10 23.01
C PRO A 11 -8.57 -7.55 22.32
N PHE A 12 -8.67 -8.14 21.12
CA PHE A 12 -7.54 -8.31 20.22
C PHE A 12 -7.38 -7.02 19.40
N LYS A 13 -6.19 -6.44 19.43
CA LYS A 13 -5.94 -5.09 18.87
C LYS A 13 -4.95 -5.15 17.72
N MET A 14 -5.26 -4.48 16.62
CA MET A 14 -4.34 -4.38 15.48
C MET A 14 -4.14 -2.92 15.04
N GLY A 15 -2.89 -2.61 14.73
CA GLY A 15 -2.52 -1.34 14.14
C GLY A 15 -2.79 -1.30 12.64
N MET A 16 -3.26 -0.18 12.15
CA MET A 16 -3.36 0.15 10.72
C MET A 16 -2.85 1.56 10.47
N VAL A 17 -2.49 1.90 9.22
CA VAL A 17 -1.80 3.16 8.92
C VAL A 17 -2.74 4.36 9.07
N PHE A 18 -3.89 4.31 8.42
CA PHE A 18 -4.98 5.29 8.56
C PHE A 18 -6.28 4.76 7.91
N PRO A 19 -7.45 5.34 8.20
CA PRO A 19 -8.76 4.80 7.80
C PRO A 19 -8.99 4.61 6.30
N VAL A 20 -8.32 5.38 5.45
CA VAL A 20 -8.42 5.29 3.98
C VAL A 20 -7.17 4.70 3.34
N SER A 21 -6.38 3.91 4.08
CA SER A 21 -5.19 3.23 3.57
C SER A 21 -5.50 1.86 3.00
N THR A 22 -4.72 1.41 2.03
CA THR A 22 -4.73 0.01 1.53
C THR A 22 -4.62 -0.96 2.69
N HIS A 23 -3.69 -0.72 3.63
CA HIS A 23 -3.47 -1.54 4.83
C HIS A 23 -4.74 -1.75 5.66
N ASN A 24 -5.57 -0.69 5.84
CA ASN A 24 -6.84 -0.82 6.54
C ASN A 24 -7.83 -1.71 5.76
N TYR A 25 -7.93 -1.52 4.45
CA TYR A 25 -8.89 -2.28 3.64
C TYR A 25 -8.50 -3.73 3.46
N VAL A 26 -7.23 -4.02 3.20
CA VAL A 26 -6.72 -5.38 3.07
C VAL A 26 -6.80 -6.11 4.41
N LEU A 27 -6.45 -5.45 5.53
CA LEU A 27 -6.59 -6.04 6.87
C LEU A 27 -8.05 -6.40 7.19
N ARG A 28 -9.00 -5.49 6.93
CA ARG A 28 -10.43 -5.75 7.11
C ARG A 28 -10.92 -6.88 6.22
N TYR A 29 -10.49 -6.89 4.98
CA TYR A 29 -10.81 -7.95 4.03
C TYR A 29 -10.33 -9.32 4.52
N TRP A 30 -9.08 -9.41 4.96
CA TRP A 30 -8.46 -10.62 5.50
C TRP A 30 -9.15 -11.12 6.77
N LEU A 31 -9.40 -10.24 7.74
CA LEU A 31 -10.13 -10.58 8.95
C LEU A 31 -11.53 -11.12 8.66
N ALA A 32 -12.26 -10.48 7.75
CA ALA A 32 -13.58 -10.90 7.33
C ALA A 32 -13.58 -12.24 6.59
N ALA A 33 -12.56 -12.50 5.75
CA ALA A 33 -12.36 -13.79 5.11
C ALA A 33 -12.09 -14.91 6.13
N GLY A 34 -11.45 -14.57 7.26
CA GLY A 34 -11.27 -15.46 8.40
C GLY A 34 -12.51 -15.61 9.31
N GLY A 35 -13.64 -15.02 8.94
CA GLY A 35 -14.90 -15.10 9.71
C GLY A 35 -15.01 -14.12 10.88
N LEU A 36 -14.13 -13.13 10.96
CA LEU A 36 -14.15 -12.11 12.02
C LEU A 36 -14.79 -10.81 11.52
N ASN A 37 -15.49 -10.11 12.41
CA ASN A 37 -16.01 -8.77 12.12
C ASN A 37 -14.94 -7.72 12.47
N PRO A 38 -14.36 -7.00 11.48
CA PRO A 38 -13.37 -5.97 11.74
C PRO A 38 -13.99 -4.60 12.13
N GLY A 39 -15.32 -4.54 12.27
CA GLY A 39 -16.07 -3.32 12.53
C GLY A 39 -16.46 -2.53 11.29
N TYR A 40 -17.35 -1.56 11.50
CA TYR A 40 -17.90 -0.71 10.44
C TYR A 40 -17.79 0.76 10.82
N TYR A 41 -17.62 1.61 9.80
CA TYR A 41 -17.77 3.05 9.91
C TYR A 41 -19.27 3.38 9.84
N LEU A 42 -19.83 3.91 10.93
CA LEU A 42 -21.18 4.40 10.98
C LEU A 42 -21.19 5.92 11.23
N PRO A 43 -22.30 6.60 10.99
CA PRO A 43 -22.41 8.02 11.34
C PRO A 43 -22.00 8.25 12.80
N GLY A 44 -20.95 9.06 13.00
CA GLY A 44 -20.37 9.32 14.32
C GLY A 44 -19.25 8.37 14.76
N ASP A 45 -19.04 7.24 14.10
CA ASP A 45 -17.89 6.34 14.31
C ASP A 45 -16.84 6.48 13.18
N THR A 46 -15.91 7.41 13.36
CA THR A 46 -14.81 7.65 12.40
C THR A 46 -13.65 6.68 12.55
N ALA A 47 -13.66 5.84 13.58
CA ALA A 47 -12.66 4.83 13.84
C ALA A 47 -13.00 3.48 13.16
N GLY A 48 -14.28 3.28 12.79
CA GLY A 48 -14.75 2.05 12.15
C GLY A 48 -14.70 0.85 13.09
N THR A 49 -15.09 1.06 14.35
CA THR A 49 -15.01 0.05 15.41
C THR A 49 -16.38 -0.55 15.78
N THR A 50 -17.45 -0.04 15.18
CA THR A 50 -18.80 -0.51 15.49
C THR A 50 -18.96 -2.00 15.17
N GLY A 51 -19.29 -2.81 16.18
CA GLY A 51 -19.45 -4.25 16.10
C GLY A 51 -18.15 -5.04 15.95
N ALA A 52 -17.00 -4.41 16.13
CA ALA A 52 -15.70 -5.03 15.92
C ALA A 52 -15.39 -6.16 16.93
N GLU A 53 -14.93 -7.28 16.41
CA GLU A 53 -14.32 -8.38 17.19
C GLU A 53 -12.80 -8.20 17.30
N VAL A 54 -12.21 -7.43 16.38
CA VAL A 54 -10.82 -7.00 16.38
C VAL A 54 -10.79 -5.48 16.36
N GLN A 55 -10.16 -4.87 17.36
CA GLN A 55 -10.06 -3.42 17.46
C GLN A 55 -8.93 -2.89 16.59
N LEU A 56 -9.28 -2.13 15.55
CA LEU A 56 -8.30 -1.49 14.67
C LEU A 56 -8.01 -0.06 15.16
N SER A 57 -6.73 0.30 15.21
CA SER A 57 -6.29 1.64 15.63
C SER A 57 -5.24 2.21 14.67
N VAL A 58 -5.28 3.53 14.50
CA VAL A 58 -4.25 4.24 13.71
C VAL A 58 -2.93 4.23 14.47
N THR A 59 -1.90 3.69 13.83
CA THR A 59 -0.54 3.70 14.36
C THR A 59 0.41 4.13 13.25
N PRO A 60 1.24 5.18 13.45
CA PRO A 60 2.22 5.60 12.46
C PRO A 60 3.19 4.46 12.12
N PRO A 61 3.50 4.21 10.84
CA PRO A 61 4.35 3.10 10.42
C PRO A 61 5.67 2.93 11.18
N PRO A 62 6.47 4.00 11.42
CA PRO A 62 7.73 3.85 12.18
C PRO A 62 7.54 3.45 13.64
N GLN A 63 6.34 3.65 14.20
CA GLN A 63 6.03 3.34 15.59
C GLN A 63 5.47 1.93 15.77
N MET A 64 5.03 1.26 14.70
CA MET A 64 4.37 -0.05 14.79
C MET A 64 5.22 -1.12 15.49
N PRO A 65 6.53 -1.29 15.21
CA PRO A 65 7.35 -2.25 15.94
C PRO A 65 7.41 -1.98 17.44
N ALA A 66 7.58 -0.73 17.84
CA ALA A 66 7.65 -0.36 19.25
C ALA A 66 6.29 -0.50 19.97
N THR A 67 5.20 -0.19 19.26
CA THR A 67 3.83 -0.33 19.80
C THR A 67 3.46 -1.81 20.00
N LEU A 68 3.92 -2.69 19.09
CA LEU A 68 3.79 -4.14 19.24
C LEU A 68 4.63 -4.66 20.41
N GLU A 69 5.90 -4.23 20.52
CA GLU A 69 6.80 -4.60 21.62
C GLU A 69 6.22 -4.21 22.99
N ALA A 70 5.59 -3.03 23.08
CA ALA A 70 4.93 -2.55 24.29
C ALA A 70 3.61 -3.27 24.61
N GLY A 71 3.12 -4.17 23.74
CA GLY A 71 1.84 -4.87 23.92
C GLY A 71 0.60 -3.96 23.82
N THR A 72 0.74 -2.77 23.24
CA THR A 72 -0.38 -1.87 23.01
C THR A 72 -1.26 -2.36 21.86
N ILE A 73 -0.65 -3.01 20.87
CA ILE A 73 -1.29 -3.75 19.80
C ILE A 73 -0.77 -5.19 19.79
N ASP A 74 -1.56 -6.12 19.28
CA ASP A 74 -1.24 -7.56 19.20
C ASP A 74 -0.80 -7.97 17.78
N GLY A 75 -0.96 -7.06 16.82
CA GLY A 75 -0.53 -7.21 15.44
C GLY A 75 -0.73 -5.91 14.67
N PHE A 76 -0.31 -5.88 13.40
CA PHE A 76 -0.51 -4.71 12.55
C PHE A 76 -0.47 -5.08 11.06
N SER A 77 -1.01 -4.19 10.23
CA SER A 77 -0.81 -4.18 8.78
C SER A 77 -0.13 -2.88 8.39
N VAL A 78 1.03 -2.99 7.74
CA VAL A 78 1.87 -1.84 7.36
C VAL A 78 2.71 -2.16 6.13
N GLY A 79 3.04 -1.13 5.36
CA GLY A 79 4.00 -1.27 4.26
C GLY A 79 5.42 -1.49 4.77
N GLU A 80 6.22 -2.12 3.93
CA GLU A 80 7.65 -2.25 4.21
C GLU A 80 8.34 -0.86 4.27
N PRO A 81 9.43 -0.74 5.07
CA PRO A 81 10.24 -1.81 5.67
C PRO A 81 9.87 -2.21 7.11
N TRP A 82 8.74 -1.79 7.62
CA TRP A 82 8.42 -1.86 9.06
C TRP A 82 8.14 -3.27 9.56
N ASN A 83 7.63 -4.18 8.69
CA ASN A 83 7.49 -5.59 9.05
C ASN A 83 8.86 -6.25 9.24
N GLN A 84 9.80 -6.03 8.32
CA GLN A 84 11.16 -6.55 8.46
C GLN A 84 11.92 -5.89 9.63
N ALA A 85 11.62 -4.62 9.94
CA ALA A 85 12.15 -3.96 11.13
C ALA A 85 11.66 -4.63 12.43
N ALA A 86 10.39 -5.00 12.52
CA ALA A 86 9.85 -5.74 13.67
C ALA A 86 10.46 -7.14 13.77
N PHE A 87 10.62 -7.83 12.65
CA PHE A 87 11.28 -9.14 12.59
C PHE A 87 12.73 -9.08 13.06
N LYS A 88 13.52 -8.14 12.54
CA LYS A 88 14.92 -7.94 12.94
C LYS A 88 15.07 -7.64 14.44
N LYS A 89 14.14 -6.87 15.00
CA LYS A 89 14.08 -6.59 16.45
C LYS A 89 13.56 -7.77 17.27
N LYS A 90 13.09 -8.83 16.65
CA LYS A 90 12.49 -10.01 17.30
C LYS A 90 11.26 -9.69 18.13
N VAL A 91 10.51 -8.64 17.77
CA VAL A 91 9.28 -8.25 18.47
C VAL A 91 8.01 -8.71 17.74
N GLY A 92 8.14 -9.13 16.49
CA GLY A 92 7.05 -9.65 15.68
C GLY A 92 7.58 -10.35 14.43
N ALA A 93 6.70 -11.05 13.74
CA ALA A 93 7.01 -11.72 12.48
C ALA A 93 5.88 -11.49 11.47
N PRO A 94 6.20 -11.26 10.17
CA PRO A 94 5.20 -11.26 9.12
C PRO A 94 4.52 -12.63 9.03
N VAL A 95 3.20 -12.66 8.88
CA VAL A 95 2.42 -13.90 8.75
C VAL A 95 1.87 -14.11 7.35
N ILE A 96 1.61 -13.01 6.64
CA ILE A 96 1.03 -13.03 5.29
C ILE A 96 1.30 -11.69 4.59
N GLY A 97 1.46 -11.70 3.28
CA GLY A 97 1.60 -10.51 2.45
C GLY A 97 0.35 -10.20 1.64
N ASP A 98 0.21 -8.96 1.17
CA ASP A 98 -0.89 -8.54 0.32
C ASP A 98 -1.03 -9.39 -0.96
N PRO A 99 0.07 -9.84 -1.61
CA PRO A 99 -0.02 -10.75 -2.76
C PRO A 99 -0.77 -12.06 -2.46
N ASP A 100 -0.65 -12.57 -1.24
CA ASP A 100 -1.33 -13.81 -0.81
C ASP A 100 -2.82 -13.58 -0.50
N ILE A 101 -3.21 -12.32 -0.18
CA ILE A 101 -4.58 -11.97 0.22
C ILE A 101 -5.42 -11.52 -0.98
N ALA A 102 -4.89 -10.62 -1.78
CA ALA A 102 -5.65 -9.90 -2.81
C ALA A 102 -4.94 -9.86 -4.18
N GLY A 103 -3.79 -10.54 -4.33
CA GLY A 103 -2.96 -10.45 -5.52
C GLY A 103 -2.25 -9.09 -5.61
N THR A 104 -1.97 -8.64 -6.83
CA THR A 104 -1.36 -7.33 -7.04
C THR A 104 -2.36 -6.23 -6.73
N THR A 105 -2.00 -5.35 -5.80
CA THR A 105 -2.82 -4.20 -5.37
C THR A 105 -2.02 -2.90 -5.48
N GLY A 106 -2.70 -1.78 -5.77
CA GLY A 106 -2.10 -0.45 -5.62
C GLY A 106 -1.77 -0.18 -4.16
N ASP A 107 -0.51 0.17 -3.87
CA ASP A 107 -0.07 0.47 -2.49
C ASP A 107 0.19 1.95 -2.27
N LYS A 108 0.95 2.58 -3.17
CA LYS A 108 1.33 3.99 -3.05
C LYS A 108 1.02 4.73 -4.34
N ASP A 109 0.28 5.83 -4.21
CA ASP A 109 -0.04 6.71 -5.31
C ASP A 109 0.70 8.04 -5.18
N PHE A 110 1.11 8.59 -6.30
CA PHE A 110 1.60 9.97 -6.37
C PHE A 110 0.42 10.92 -6.55
N GLY A 111 0.06 11.61 -5.48
CA GLY A 111 -1.06 12.56 -5.45
C GLY A 111 -0.61 14.01 -5.58
N MET A 112 -1.44 14.81 -6.23
CA MET A 112 -1.38 16.27 -6.23
C MET A 112 -2.80 16.83 -6.18
N SER A 113 -2.96 18.06 -5.68
CA SER A 113 -4.29 18.69 -5.71
C SER A 113 -4.72 18.99 -7.14
N GLU A 114 -6.03 18.93 -7.40
CA GLU A 114 -6.61 19.28 -8.68
C GLU A 114 -6.23 20.71 -9.09
N GLU A 115 -6.28 21.65 -8.14
CA GLU A 115 -5.87 23.04 -8.34
C GLU A 115 -4.42 23.16 -8.80
N PHE A 116 -3.50 22.41 -8.15
CA PHE A 116 -2.08 22.41 -8.54
C PHE A 116 -1.90 21.87 -9.96
N ALA A 117 -2.52 20.74 -10.27
CA ALA A 117 -2.43 20.11 -11.59
C ALA A 117 -2.98 21.04 -12.70
N ALA A 118 -4.12 21.69 -12.44
CA ALA A 118 -4.74 22.62 -13.37
C ALA A 118 -3.90 23.88 -13.61
N LYS A 119 -3.32 24.46 -12.54
CA LYS A 119 -2.48 25.67 -12.63
C LYS A 119 -1.07 25.40 -13.16
N ASN A 120 -0.57 24.17 -12.97
CA ASN A 120 0.82 23.81 -13.29
C ASN A 120 0.91 22.53 -14.15
N PRO A 121 0.23 22.44 -15.31
CA PRO A 121 0.16 21.19 -16.06
C PRO A 121 1.53 20.69 -16.54
N LYS A 122 2.44 21.60 -16.90
CA LYS A 122 3.81 21.24 -17.30
C LYS A 122 4.61 20.66 -16.14
N THR A 123 4.41 21.18 -14.92
CA THR A 123 5.08 20.66 -13.71
C THR A 123 4.50 19.30 -13.34
N ALA A 124 3.19 19.13 -13.37
CA ALA A 124 2.53 17.85 -13.14
C ALA A 124 3.06 16.77 -14.09
N GLN A 125 3.11 17.06 -15.38
CA GLN A 125 3.68 16.17 -16.39
C GLN A 125 5.16 15.86 -16.13
N ALA A 126 5.99 16.87 -15.77
CA ALA A 126 7.41 16.67 -15.51
C ALA A 126 7.66 15.78 -14.29
N LEU A 127 6.88 15.93 -13.21
CA LEU A 127 6.93 15.09 -12.03
C LEU A 127 6.53 13.64 -12.36
N THR A 128 5.43 13.46 -13.12
CA THR A 128 4.99 12.13 -13.55
C THR A 128 6.05 11.45 -14.43
N ARG A 129 6.68 12.18 -15.36
CA ARG A 129 7.81 11.67 -16.16
C ARG A 129 8.98 11.23 -15.29
N ALA A 130 9.32 12.00 -14.25
CA ALA A 130 10.41 11.66 -13.35
C ALA A 130 10.11 10.37 -12.58
N LEU A 131 8.88 10.18 -12.12
CA LEU A 131 8.45 8.95 -11.46
C LEU A 131 8.46 7.75 -12.40
N ILE A 132 7.89 7.87 -13.60
CA ILE A 132 7.95 6.80 -14.61
C ILE A 132 9.40 6.36 -14.86
N ARG A 133 10.32 7.32 -15.05
CA ARG A 133 11.74 7.00 -15.27
C ARG A 133 12.39 6.33 -14.06
N ALA A 134 12.06 6.78 -12.84
CA ALA A 134 12.58 6.16 -11.63
C ALA A 134 12.04 4.72 -11.47
N SER A 135 10.77 4.50 -11.75
CA SER A 135 10.14 3.19 -11.74
C SER A 135 10.75 2.24 -12.78
N MET A 136 10.97 2.72 -14.01
CA MET A 136 11.66 1.97 -15.05
C MET A 136 13.10 1.60 -14.63
N TRP A 137 13.81 2.54 -14.00
CA TRP A 137 15.16 2.30 -13.53
C TRP A 137 15.22 1.25 -12.42
N LEU A 138 14.26 1.28 -11.50
CA LEU A 138 14.16 0.31 -10.40
C LEU A 138 13.91 -1.12 -10.89
N ASP A 139 13.10 -1.30 -11.93
CA ASP A 139 12.73 -2.61 -12.45
C ASP A 139 13.59 -3.06 -13.64
N ALA A 140 14.50 -2.20 -14.11
CA ALA A 140 15.40 -2.54 -15.21
C ALA A 140 16.21 -3.80 -14.89
N GLU A 141 16.37 -4.69 -15.91
CA GLU A 141 17.15 -5.91 -15.80
C GLU A 141 16.83 -6.73 -14.53
N ASN A 142 15.54 -6.94 -14.26
CA ASN A 142 15.04 -7.65 -13.08
C ASN A 142 15.45 -7.00 -11.74
N GLY A 143 15.47 -5.69 -11.67
CA GLY A 143 15.76 -4.97 -10.44
C GLY A 143 17.24 -4.77 -10.13
N LYS A 144 18.10 -4.84 -11.13
CA LYS A 144 19.56 -4.66 -10.99
C LYS A 144 19.96 -3.40 -10.22
N ASN A 145 19.16 -2.33 -10.33
CA ASN A 145 19.45 -1.05 -9.71
C ASN A 145 18.89 -0.93 -8.28
N ARG A 146 18.10 -1.89 -7.82
CA ARG A 146 17.48 -1.87 -6.48
C ARG A 146 18.50 -1.75 -5.33
N PRO A 147 19.69 -2.41 -5.38
CA PRO A 147 20.73 -2.21 -4.35
C PRO A 147 21.25 -0.77 -4.26
N GLU A 148 21.34 -0.06 -5.37
CA GLU A 148 21.72 1.36 -5.37
C GLU A 148 20.60 2.23 -4.78
N ALA A 149 19.35 1.94 -5.13
CA ALA A 149 18.20 2.61 -4.55
C ALA A 149 18.13 2.42 -3.01
N VAL A 150 18.43 1.24 -2.50
CA VAL A 150 18.49 0.94 -1.06
C VAL A 150 19.48 1.85 -0.34
N LYS A 151 20.68 2.08 -0.88
CA LYS A 151 21.66 3.00 -0.29
C LYS A 151 21.15 4.43 -0.21
N LEU A 152 20.37 4.87 -1.21
CA LEU A 152 19.74 6.19 -1.19
C LEU A 152 18.62 6.24 -0.14
N LEU A 153 17.75 5.24 -0.10
CA LEU A 153 16.63 5.17 0.83
C LEU A 153 17.09 5.06 2.29
N ALA A 154 18.23 4.42 2.56
CA ALA A 154 18.80 4.31 3.90
C ALA A 154 19.25 5.66 4.49
N LEU A 155 19.47 6.67 3.66
CA LEU A 155 19.86 8.00 4.15
C LEU A 155 18.75 8.58 5.06
N PRO A 156 19.13 9.24 6.19
CA PRO A 156 18.16 9.81 7.15
C PRO A 156 17.16 10.80 6.57
N LYS A 157 17.52 11.46 5.47
CA LYS A 157 16.64 12.42 4.77
C LYS A 157 15.55 11.76 3.91
N TYR A 158 15.59 10.43 3.75
CA TYR A 158 14.61 9.64 3.02
C TYR A 158 13.90 8.69 3.98
N VAL A 159 14.04 7.36 3.81
CA VAL A 159 13.38 6.39 4.70
C VAL A 159 14.13 6.24 6.03
N GLY A 160 15.47 6.27 5.99
CA GLY A 160 16.31 6.22 7.20
C GLY A 160 16.26 4.90 7.95
N ALA A 161 15.86 3.81 7.29
CA ALA A 161 15.94 2.46 7.85
C ALA A 161 17.25 1.77 7.44
N ASP A 162 17.62 0.71 8.14
CA ASP A 162 18.84 -0.04 7.90
C ASP A 162 18.83 -0.66 6.48
N GLU A 163 19.99 -0.66 5.81
CA GLU A 163 20.11 -1.16 4.42
C GLU A 163 19.66 -2.61 4.26
N ASP A 164 19.95 -3.49 5.22
CA ASP A 164 19.58 -4.90 5.15
C ASP A 164 18.05 -5.09 5.27
N VAL A 165 17.37 -4.27 6.08
CA VAL A 165 15.91 -4.24 6.20
C VAL A 165 15.27 -3.74 4.90
N LEU A 166 15.81 -2.66 4.34
CA LEU A 166 15.36 -2.11 3.06
C LEU A 166 15.62 -3.08 1.91
N MET A 167 16.76 -3.78 1.93
CA MET A 167 17.11 -4.75 0.89
C MET A 167 16.09 -5.89 0.82
N ALA A 168 15.74 -6.48 1.96
CA ALA A 168 14.71 -7.52 2.04
C ALA A 168 13.39 -7.04 1.42
N SER A 169 12.96 -5.83 1.79
CA SER A 169 11.73 -5.21 1.29
C SER A 169 11.74 -4.97 -0.22
N VAL A 170 12.82 -4.40 -0.73
CA VAL A 170 12.90 -3.97 -2.14
C VAL A 170 13.15 -5.15 -3.08
N THR A 171 13.82 -6.21 -2.62
CA THR A 171 14.11 -7.40 -3.42
C THR A 171 13.06 -8.52 -3.27
N GLY A 172 12.14 -8.39 -2.30
CA GLY A 172 11.12 -9.41 -2.05
C GLY A 172 11.66 -10.66 -1.35
N GLN A 173 12.77 -10.55 -0.65
CA GLN A 173 13.31 -11.62 0.19
C GLN A 173 12.80 -11.45 1.62
N PHE A 174 11.69 -12.11 1.96
CA PHE A 174 11.07 -12.00 3.27
C PHE A 174 11.36 -13.21 4.14
N THR A 175 11.63 -12.93 5.42
CA THR A 175 11.54 -13.95 6.46
C THR A 175 10.21 -13.79 7.16
N LEU A 176 9.40 -14.85 7.11
CA LEU A 176 8.13 -14.97 7.81
C LEU A 176 8.32 -15.58 9.20
N GLY A 177 7.23 -15.73 9.94
CA GLY A 177 7.24 -16.49 11.18
C GLY A 177 7.82 -17.89 10.98
N ASP A 178 8.40 -18.45 12.05
CA ASP A 178 9.03 -19.77 12.06
C ASP A 178 10.30 -19.94 11.20
N GLY A 179 10.88 -18.82 10.75
CA GLY A 179 12.10 -18.83 9.93
C GLY A 179 11.90 -19.23 8.48
N ASP A 180 10.65 -19.29 8.01
CA ASP A 180 10.32 -19.50 6.60
C ASP A 180 10.76 -18.28 5.79
N THR A 181 11.77 -18.44 4.95
CA THR A 181 12.24 -17.40 4.03
C THR A 181 11.63 -17.63 2.66
N ARG A 182 10.84 -16.66 2.20
CA ARG A 182 10.20 -16.69 0.89
C ARG A 182 10.85 -15.69 -0.04
N GLU A 183 11.08 -16.13 -1.28
CA GLU A 183 11.38 -15.24 -2.37
C GLU A 183 10.06 -14.84 -3.04
N THR A 184 9.76 -13.55 -2.98
CA THR A 184 8.60 -12.94 -3.61
C THR A 184 9.10 -11.79 -4.49
N PRO A 185 9.73 -12.10 -5.63
CA PRO A 185 10.42 -11.09 -6.47
C PRO A 185 9.45 -10.02 -7.00
N GLU A 186 8.16 -10.36 -7.10
CA GLU A 186 7.10 -9.45 -7.52
C GLU A 186 6.40 -8.72 -6.36
N PHE A 187 6.94 -8.79 -5.14
CA PHE A 187 6.35 -8.11 -3.99
C PHE A 187 6.27 -6.60 -4.19
N ASN A 188 7.34 -6.00 -4.69
CA ASN A 188 7.36 -4.59 -5.09
C ASN A 188 7.59 -4.48 -6.60
N LEU A 189 6.54 -4.16 -7.33
CA LEU A 189 6.59 -3.80 -8.74
C LEU A 189 6.51 -2.27 -8.85
N PHE A 190 7.49 -1.68 -9.54
CA PHE A 190 7.50 -0.23 -9.74
C PHE A 190 7.04 0.16 -11.15
N PHE A 191 7.42 -0.60 -12.16
CA PHE A 191 7.08 -0.38 -13.56
C PHE A 191 6.63 -1.65 -14.27
N SER A 192 7.27 -2.78 -13.99
CA SER A 192 6.94 -4.08 -14.57
C SER A 192 5.45 -4.38 -14.37
N GLN A 193 4.84 -5.09 -15.32
CA GLN A 193 3.41 -5.37 -15.34
C GLN A 193 2.55 -4.07 -15.31
N GLN A 194 3.10 -2.96 -15.79
CA GLN A 194 2.42 -1.66 -15.81
C GLN A 194 2.06 -1.12 -14.41
N ALA A 195 2.80 -1.51 -13.36
CA ALA A 195 2.51 -1.19 -11.97
C ALA A 195 2.44 0.32 -11.67
N SER A 196 3.09 1.18 -12.47
CA SER A 196 3.03 2.63 -12.31
C SER A 196 1.82 3.30 -12.99
N TYR A 197 1.01 2.54 -13.74
CA TYR A 197 -0.16 3.07 -14.43
C TYR A 197 -1.36 3.20 -13.48
N PRO A 198 -2.05 4.34 -13.45
CA PRO A 198 -3.19 4.54 -12.56
C PRO A 198 -4.46 3.87 -13.11
N PHE A 199 -4.59 2.57 -12.94
CA PHE A 199 -5.76 1.83 -13.41
C PHE A 199 -7.01 2.25 -12.66
N TRP A 200 -8.08 2.59 -13.38
CA TRP A 200 -9.37 2.91 -12.77
C TRP A 200 -9.98 1.75 -11.98
N SER A 201 -9.64 0.51 -12.34
CA SER A 201 -10.04 -0.68 -11.58
C SER A 201 -9.57 -0.63 -10.13
N ASP A 202 -8.36 -0.13 -9.88
CA ASP A 202 -7.79 -0.03 -8.53
C ASP A 202 -8.55 1.02 -7.71
N ALA A 203 -8.80 2.19 -8.30
CA ALA A 203 -9.64 3.20 -7.65
C ALA A 203 -11.06 2.69 -7.36
N ILE A 204 -11.67 1.95 -8.30
CA ILE A 204 -13.00 1.35 -8.10
C ILE A 204 -12.96 0.33 -6.96
N TRP A 205 -11.90 -0.49 -6.88
CA TRP A 205 -11.75 -1.43 -5.77
C TRP A 205 -11.73 -0.70 -4.42
N PHE A 206 -10.96 0.38 -4.28
CA PHE A 206 -10.96 1.19 -3.06
C PHE A 206 -12.34 1.77 -2.73
N LEU A 207 -13.03 2.33 -3.71
CA LEU A 207 -14.38 2.87 -3.51
C LEU A 207 -15.38 1.77 -3.07
N THR A 208 -15.24 0.55 -3.60
CA THR A 208 -16.07 -0.59 -3.17
C THR A 208 -15.75 -1.02 -1.74
N GLN A 209 -14.48 -0.99 -1.32
CA GLN A 209 -14.11 -1.22 0.07
C GLN A 209 -14.64 -0.11 1.00
N MET A 210 -14.53 1.15 0.61
CA MET A 210 -15.12 2.27 1.35
C MET A 210 -16.64 2.08 1.54
N ARG A 211 -17.31 1.59 0.50
CA ARG A 211 -18.75 1.26 0.58
C ARG A 211 -19.00 0.07 1.50
N ARG A 212 -18.24 -1.01 1.35
CA ARG A 212 -18.36 -2.23 2.14
C ARG A 212 -18.24 -1.95 3.64
N TRP A 213 -17.30 -1.11 4.02
CA TRP A 213 -17.00 -0.83 5.43
C TRP A 213 -17.74 0.38 5.99
N GLY A 214 -18.61 1.04 5.20
CA GLY A 214 -19.52 2.09 5.65
C GLY A 214 -18.99 3.52 5.55
N GLN A 215 -17.80 3.75 5.00
CA GLN A 215 -17.29 5.12 4.74
C GLN A 215 -18.09 5.83 3.64
N ILE A 216 -18.61 5.08 2.68
CA ILE A 216 -19.66 5.53 1.77
C ILE A 216 -20.97 4.94 2.26
N PRO A 217 -21.83 5.73 2.96
CA PRO A 217 -22.98 5.18 3.68
C PRO A 217 -24.10 4.71 2.77
N GLU A 218 -24.21 5.28 1.57
CA GLU A 218 -25.29 4.98 0.62
C GLU A 218 -24.76 4.25 -0.61
N ALA A 219 -25.56 3.34 -1.16
CA ALA A 219 -25.27 2.73 -2.45
C ALA A 219 -25.25 3.80 -3.55
N LYS A 220 -24.25 3.75 -4.41
CA LYS A 220 -24.11 4.63 -5.58
C LYS A 220 -24.30 3.81 -6.85
N PRO A 221 -24.79 4.43 -7.95
CA PRO A 221 -24.81 3.77 -9.25
C PRO A 221 -23.41 3.40 -9.72
N ASP A 222 -23.27 2.34 -10.53
CA ASP A 222 -21.97 1.90 -11.07
C ASP A 222 -21.22 3.03 -11.81
N GLN A 223 -21.96 3.86 -12.53
CA GLN A 223 -21.40 5.02 -13.24
C GLN A 223 -20.70 6.01 -12.27
N TRP A 224 -21.23 6.19 -11.06
CA TRP A 224 -20.60 7.06 -10.05
C TRP A 224 -19.20 6.57 -9.66
N TYR A 225 -19.02 5.25 -9.49
CA TYR A 225 -17.71 4.68 -9.17
C TYR A 225 -16.71 4.94 -10.30
N LEU A 226 -17.14 4.73 -11.55
CA LEU A 226 -16.29 4.96 -12.72
C LEU A 226 -15.93 6.45 -12.88
N ASP A 227 -16.90 7.35 -12.74
CA ASP A 227 -16.65 8.78 -12.87
C ASP A 227 -15.74 9.31 -11.77
N THR A 228 -15.93 8.81 -10.53
CA THR A 228 -15.07 9.16 -9.41
C THR A 228 -13.65 8.63 -9.64
N ALA A 229 -13.49 7.38 -10.07
CA ALA A 229 -12.18 6.81 -10.38
C ALA A 229 -11.45 7.63 -11.46
N LYS A 230 -12.13 8.01 -12.54
CA LYS A 230 -11.58 8.84 -13.62
C LYS A 230 -11.19 10.24 -13.18
N SER A 231 -11.91 10.82 -12.23
CA SER A 231 -11.60 12.16 -11.73
C SER A 231 -10.35 12.19 -10.86
N VAL A 232 -10.03 11.09 -10.19
CA VAL A 232 -8.89 10.97 -9.26
C VAL A 232 -7.68 10.31 -9.92
N TYR A 233 -7.88 9.17 -10.60
CA TYR A 233 -6.82 8.45 -11.30
C TYR A 233 -6.67 9.01 -12.72
N ARG A 234 -5.80 10.01 -12.82
CA ARG A 234 -5.60 10.87 -14.00
C ARG A 234 -4.70 10.20 -15.04
N THR A 235 -5.27 9.22 -15.76
CA THR A 235 -4.56 8.53 -16.85
C THR A 235 -4.09 9.51 -17.93
N ASP A 236 -4.84 10.61 -18.19
CA ASP A 236 -4.49 11.64 -19.15
C ASP A 236 -3.13 12.31 -18.87
N ILE A 237 -2.80 12.55 -17.60
CA ILE A 237 -1.50 13.12 -17.19
C ILE A 237 -0.39 12.07 -17.40
N TYR A 238 -0.67 10.81 -17.02
CA TYR A 238 0.27 9.71 -17.20
C TYR A 238 0.55 9.48 -18.70
N ASP A 239 -0.48 9.37 -19.52
CA ASP A 239 -0.37 9.11 -20.96
C ASP A 239 0.41 10.21 -21.68
N ALA A 240 0.16 11.48 -21.33
CA ALA A 240 0.93 12.59 -21.85
C ALA A 240 2.41 12.54 -21.46
N ALA A 241 2.71 12.14 -20.21
CA ALA A 241 4.08 11.94 -19.73
C ALA A 241 4.77 10.79 -20.46
N ALA A 242 4.09 9.65 -20.60
CA ALA A 242 4.56 8.47 -21.31
C ALA A 242 4.85 8.77 -22.80
N ALA A 243 3.90 9.39 -23.49
CA ALA A 243 4.06 9.78 -24.89
C ALA A 243 5.29 10.68 -25.10
N SER A 244 5.56 11.62 -24.19
CA SER A 244 6.73 12.47 -24.28
C SER A 244 8.05 11.70 -24.07
N LEU A 245 8.07 10.70 -23.20
CA LEU A 245 9.24 9.84 -23.00
C LEU A 245 9.53 8.98 -24.23
N VAL A 246 8.49 8.47 -24.87
CA VAL A 246 8.62 7.71 -26.14
C VAL A 246 9.14 8.62 -27.24
N ALA A 247 8.57 9.82 -27.41
CA ALA A 247 9.01 10.77 -28.41
C ALA A 247 10.50 11.21 -28.25
N GLU A 248 10.97 11.25 -27.01
CA GLU A 248 12.38 11.55 -26.69
C GLU A 248 13.31 10.34 -26.77
N GLY A 249 12.81 9.15 -27.13
CA GLY A 249 13.59 7.90 -27.14
C GLY A 249 14.03 7.42 -25.75
N LYS A 250 13.35 7.86 -24.68
CA LYS A 250 13.67 7.51 -23.29
C LYS A 250 12.87 6.34 -22.75
N ALA A 251 11.88 5.89 -23.49
CA ALA A 251 11.10 4.68 -23.21
C ALA A 251 10.65 4.05 -24.54
N PRO A 252 10.56 2.71 -24.64
CA PRO A 252 9.97 2.04 -25.78
C PRO A 252 8.45 2.24 -25.82
N ALA A 253 7.87 2.29 -27.02
CA ALA A 253 6.45 2.57 -27.20
C ALA A 253 5.54 1.46 -26.65
N ASP A 254 6.02 0.24 -26.57
CA ASP A 254 5.31 -0.95 -26.06
C ASP A 254 5.42 -1.13 -24.54
N ALA A 255 6.15 -0.23 -23.86
CA ALA A 255 6.29 -0.27 -22.40
C ALA A 255 5.03 0.20 -21.65
N PHE A 256 4.11 0.86 -22.32
CA PHE A 256 2.93 1.47 -21.72
C PHE A 256 1.63 0.78 -22.16
N PRO A 257 0.55 0.86 -21.36
CA PRO A 257 -0.77 0.37 -21.75
C PRO A 257 -1.23 0.97 -23.09
N LYS A 258 -2.03 0.17 -23.84
CA LYS A 258 -2.63 0.61 -25.10
C LYS A 258 -4.09 1.00 -24.89
#